data_d58b44811fbf68835f195dd4ed003a44
#
_entry.id   d58b44811fbf68835f195dd4ed003a44
#
_cell.length_a   1.000
_cell.length_b   1.000
_cell.length_c   1.000
_cell.angle_alpha   90.00
_cell.angle_beta   90.00
_cell.angle_gamma   90.00
#
_symmetry.space_group_name_H-M   'P 1'
#
loop_
_entity.id
_entity.type
_entity.pdbx_description
1 polymer ?
#
loop_
_entity_poly.entity_id
_entity_poly.type
_entity_poly.pdbx_seq_one_letter_code
_entity_poly.pdbx_strand_id
1 'polypeptide(L)'
;RYIEARPSKFALDVAFNPKTTEWQLSYDGRKNEPVTLPMKFPLLLAQGAEGIAVGLSTKILPHNFNELIDAAVKYLRGKRFELYPDFQTGGMLDSTDYEQGKRGGRVKVRAHIEELDKKTLVIRSVPYGVTTTQLMESIVKANDQGKIKIKKVTDNTAAAVEVQVDLATGVSSDITIDALYKFTDCEVSLSPNACVIVEQRPQFLSVQELLKQSVDHTKDLLDNELRIRQAELLEKWHYSSLEKIFFEEKIYKELEKKHEDWEKVIKAIDSAFDPFKKKLKRAITREDILKLTEKPVRRIYRLDIAELDAQIKQLEAELKQVKHDLDNLVDYTVAYYENLQKKYGKGRERKTELKQFEVIQAKQVAIVNAEPYVK
;
A
#
# COMPACT_ATOMS: atom_id res chain seq x y z
N ARG A 1 4.91 27.50 -3.59
CA ARG A 1 4.14 27.81 -4.82
C ARG A 1 4.64 27.01 -6.02
N TYR A 2 5.94 26.77 -6.11
CA TYR A 2 6.57 26.00 -7.18
C TYR A 2 7.17 24.71 -6.62
N ILE A 3 6.30 23.76 -6.25
CA ILE A 3 6.71 22.47 -5.69
C ILE A 3 6.40 21.41 -6.74
N GLU A 4 7.41 20.63 -7.09
CA GLU A 4 7.26 19.44 -7.90
C GLU A 4 7.11 18.21 -6.99
N ALA A 5 6.19 17.33 -7.35
CA ALA A 5 6.02 16.03 -6.70
C ALA A 5 6.15 14.92 -7.75
N ARG A 6 6.80 13.83 -7.37
CA ARG A 6 6.93 12.64 -8.22
C ARG A 6 6.53 11.40 -7.42
N PRO A 7 5.75 10.48 -8.00
CA PRO A 7 5.44 9.23 -7.33
C PRO A 7 6.72 8.41 -7.11
N SER A 8 6.81 7.78 -5.95
CA SER A 8 7.88 6.82 -5.66
C SER A 8 7.75 5.57 -6.54
N LYS A 9 8.83 4.78 -6.65
CA LYS A 9 8.77 3.48 -7.36
C LYS A 9 7.72 2.56 -6.75
N PHE A 10 7.56 2.56 -5.43
CA PHE A 10 6.52 1.82 -4.75
C PHE A 10 5.11 2.27 -5.18
N ALA A 11 4.86 3.59 -5.20
CA ALA A 11 3.57 4.11 -5.62
C ALA A 11 3.24 3.73 -7.08
N LEU A 12 4.23 3.77 -7.99
CA LEU A 12 4.04 3.34 -9.38
C LEU A 12 3.67 1.86 -9.49
N ASP A 13 4.27 1.00 -8.66
CA ASP A 13 4.00 -0.45 -8.69
C ASP A 13 2.62 -0.82 -8.12
N VAL A 14 2.14 -0.07 -7.11
CA VAL A 14 0.93 -0.46 -6.36
C VAL A 14 -0.32 0.36 -6.66
N ALA A 15 -0.18 1.59 -7.19
CA ALA A 15 -1.29 2.53 -7.30
C ALA A 15 -1.64 2.94 -8.73
N PHE A 16 -0.75 2.70 -9.70
CA PHE A 16 -0.94 3.22 -11.05
C PHE A 16 -0.97 2.09 -12.08
N ASN A 17 -2.14 1.86 -12.65
CA ASN A 17 -2.32 1.04 -13.84
C ASN A 17 -3.43 1.67 -14.71
N PRO A 18 -3.10 2.37 -15.81
CA PRO A 18 -4.09 3.04 -16.66
C PRO A 18 -5.17 2.10 -17.22
N LYS A 19 -4.86 0.80 -17.39
CA LYS A 19 -5.77 -0.18 -17.97
C LYS A 19 -6.84 -0.67 -17.00
N THR A 20 -6.60 -0.58 -15.69
CA THR A 20 -7.54 -0.96 -14.63
C THR A 20 -8.11 0.24 -13.88
N THR A 21 -7.74 1.45 -14.28
CA THR A 21 -8.25 2.69 -13.69
C THR A 21 -9.58 3.06 -14.36
N GLU A 22 -10.56 3.38 -13.53
CA GLU A 22 -11.80 4.02 -14.00
C GLU A 22 -11.55 5.52 -14.16
N TRP A 23 -11.83 6.04 -15.35
CA TRP A 23 -11.55 7.42 -15.73
C TRP A 23 -12.85 8.22 -15.88
N GLN A 24 -12.82 9.47 -15.39
CA GLN A 24 -13.86 10.47 -15.62
C GLN A 24 -13.26 11.74 -16.20
N LEU A 25 -14.09 12.60 -16.76
CA LEU A 25 -13.65 13.92 -17.20
C LEU A 25 -13.37 14.80 -15.99
N SER A 26 -12.26 15.56 -16.05
CA SER A 26 -11.96 16.60 -15.07
C SER A 26 -13.04 17.68 -15.06
N TYR A 27 -13.09 18.48 -13.98
CA TYR A 27 -14.08 19.55 -13.83
C TYR A 27 -14.17 20.50 -15.04
N ASP A 28 -13.04 20.79 -15.68
CA ASP A 28 -12.98 21.64 -16.88
C ASP A 28 -13.16 20.86 -18.21
N GLY A 29 -13.38 19.56 -18.16
CA GLY A 29 -13.57 18.67 -19.31
C GLY A 29 -12.36 18.53 -20.24
N ARG A 30 -11.18 19.04 -19.86
CA ARG A 30 -9.99 19.06 -20.74
C ARG A 30 -9.15 17.79 -20.63
N LYS A 31 -9.19 17.09 -19.50
CA LYS A 31 -8.39 15.89 -19.24
C LYS A 31 -9.23 14.83 -18.55
N ASN A 32 -8.78 13.60 -18.65
CA ASN A 32 -9.32 12.52 -17.82
C ASN A 32 -8.59 12.49 -16.48
N GLU A 33 -9.35 12.27 -15.43
CA GLU A 33 -8.85 12.03 -14.08
C GLU A 33 -9.38 10.71 -13.54
N PRO A 34 -8.64 10.00 -12.68
CA PRO A 34 -9.12 8.75 -12.09
C PRO A 34 -10.26 9.02 -11.10
N VAL A 35 -11.32 8.21 -11.15
CA VAL A 35 -12.34 8.19 -10.09
C VAL A 35 -11.73 7.76 -8.79
N THR A 36 -10.99 6.63 -8.82
CA THR A 36 -10.14 6.12 -7.74
C THR A 36 -8.90 5.49 -8.34
N LEU A 37 -7.81 5.46 -7.57
CA LEU A 37 -6.60 4.75 -8.00
C LEU A 37 -6.76 3.23 -7.74
N PRO A 38 -6.32 2.37 -8.68
CA PRO A 38 -6.35 0.91 -8.52
C PRO A 38 -5.27 0.46 -7.52
N MET A 39 -5.52 0.67 -6.22
CA MET A 39 -4.58 0.44 -5.15
C MET A 39 -4.46 -1.04 -4.81
N LYS A 40 -3.29 -1.63 -5.02
CA LYS A 40 -2.97 -3.04 -4.75
C LYS A 40 -2.16 -3.24 -3.47
N PHE A 41 -2.42 -2.44 -2.46
CA PHE A 41 -1.76 -2.50 -1.14
C PHE A 41 -2.64 -1.80 -0.10
N PRO A 42 -2.71 -2.25 1.16
CA PRO A 42 -3.51 -1.62 2.21
C PRO A 42 -2.89 -0.30 2.71
N LEU A 43 -2.75 0.69 1.80
CA LEU A 43 -2.07 1.96 2.06
C LEU A 43 -2.73 2.76 3.17
N LEU A 44 -4.07 2.71 3.27
CA LEU A 44 -4.81 3.36 4.34
C LEU A 44 -4.37 2.90 5.74
N LEU A 45 -4.14 1.59 5.90
CA LEU A 45 -3.65 1.03 7.16
C LEU A 45 -2.15 1.30 7.37
N ALA A 46 -1.36 1.34 6.30
CA ALA A 46 0.08 1.61 6.42
C ALA A 46 0.37 3.05 6.86
N GLN A 47 -0.38 4.02 6.35
CA GLN A 47 -0.17 5.44 6.64
C GLN A 47 -1.04 5.93 7.80
N GLY A 48 -2.17 5.29 8.04
CA GLY A 48 -3.23 5.84 8.88
C GLY A 48 -3.95 7.00 8.19
N ALA A 49 -5.03 7.44 8.83
CA ALA A 49 -5.78 8.62 8.38
C ALA A 49 -6.47 9.28 9.56
N GLU A 50 -6.49 10.59 9.58
CA GLU A 50 -7.25 11.38 10.56
C GLU A 50 -7.98 12.50 9.83
N GLY A 51 -9.27 12.65 10.14
CA GLY A 51 -10.09 13.69 9.55
C GLY A 51 -11.40 13.90 10.30
N ILE A 52 -11.89 15.13 10.22
CA ILE A 52 -13.15 15.55 10.84
C ILE A 52 -14.06 16.08 9.74
N ALA A 53 -15.28 15.58 9.71
CA ALA A 53 -16.35 16.04 8.84
C ALA A 53 -17.58 16.41 9.67
N VAL A 54 -18.63 16.92 9.03
CA VAL A 54 -19.88 17.25 9.73
C VAL A 54 -20.56 15.95 10.18
N GLY A 55 -20.65 15.76 11.49
CA GLY A 55 -21.28 14.57 12.12
C GLY A 55 -20.47 13.29 12.08
N LEU A 56 -19.30 13.26 11.41
CA LEU A 56 -18.44 12.10 11.29
C LEU A 56 -16.97 12.47 11.53
N SER A 57 -16.20 11.52 12.07
CA SER A 57 -14.77 11.63 12.16
C SER A 57 -14.12 10.28 11.88
N THR A 58 -12.91 10.28 11.40
CA THR A 58 -12.10 9.07 11.29
C THR A 58 -10.75 9.26 11.96
N LYS A 59 -10.26 8.23 12.62
CA LYS A 59 -8.91 8.15 13.16
C LYS A 59 -8.40 6.72 13.04
N ILE A 60 -7.70 6.45 11.96
CA ILE A 60 -7.07 5.15 11.67
C ILE A 60 -5.59 5.28 11.98
N LEU A 61 -5.09 4.48 12.91
CA LEU A 61 -3.69 4.50 13.31
C LEU A 61 -2.84 3.76 12.26
N PRO A 62 -1.58 4.19 12.03
CA PRO A 62 -0.70 3.54 11.09
C PRO A 62 -0.22 2.17 11.60
N HIS A 63 0.08 1.27 10.66
CA HIS A 63 0.54 -0.09 10.92
C HIS A 63 1.83 -0.40 10.15
N ASN A 64 2.57 -1.41 10.62
CA ASN A 64 3.82 -1.80 10.00
C ASN A 64 3.62 -2.40 8.61
N PHE A 65 4.47 -1.99 7.67
CA PHE A 65 4.44 -2.43 6.27
C PHE A 65 4.56 -3.95 6.12
N ASN A 66 5.56 -4.56 6.79
CA ASN A 66 5.79 -6.00 6.70
C ASN A 66 4.68 -6.80 7.37
N GLU A 67 4.20 -6.34 8.53
CA GLU A 67 3.10 -7.00 9.25
C GLU A 67 1.78 -6.95 8.47
N LEU A 68 1.51 -5.86 7.73
CA LEU A 68 0.36 -5.78 6.84
C LEU A 68 0.42 -6.80 5.71
N ILE A 69 1.60 -7.01 5.13
CA ILE A 69 1.80 -8.03 4.10
C ILE A 69 1.65 -9.44 4.68
N ASP A 70 2.29 -9.70 5.83
CA ASP A 70 2.18 -10.99 6.51
C ASP A 70 0.71 -11.32 6.88
N ALA A 71 -0.04 -10.31 7.33
CA ALA A 71 -1.46 -10.45 7.63
C ALA A 71 -2.30 -10.70 6.37
N ALA A 72 -1.99 -10.02 5.25
CA ALA A 72 -2.63 -10.24 3.96
C ALA A 72 -2.41 -11.67 3.46
N VAL A 73 -1.18 -12.18 3.54
CA VAL A 73 -0.84 -13.56 3.17
C VAL A 73 -1.55 -14.57 4.09
N LYS A 74 -1.59 -14.32 5.40
CA LYS A 74 -2.34 -15.16 6.34
C LYS A 74 -3.82 -15.21 6.00
N TYR A 75 -4.43 -14.05 5.71
CA TYR A 75 -5.83 -13.97 5.31
C TYR A 75 -6.14 -14.78 4.04
N LEU A 76 -5.34 -14.59 2.98
CA LEU A 76 -5.49 -15.33 1.72
C LEU A 76 -5.37 -16.85 1.90
N ARG A 77 -4.59 -17.30 2.86
CA ARG A 77 -4.44 -18.73 3.23
C ARG A 77 -5.46 -19.20 4.29
N GLY A 78 -6.48 -18.42 4.61
CA GLY A 78 -7.53 -18.75 5.59
C GLY A 78 -7.04 -18.81 7.04
N LYS A 79 -5.90 -18.22 7.37
CA LYS A 79 -5.34 -18.20 8.73
C LYS A 79 -5.77 -16.95 9.50
N ARG A 80 -5.81 -17.06 10.82
CA ARG A 80 -6.06 -15.91 11.71
C ARG A 80 -4.84 -15.00 11.73
N PHE A 81 -5.08 -13.71 11.87
CA PHE A 81 -4.05 -12.69 12.01
C PHE A 81 -4.50 -11.61 13.00
N GLU A 82 -3.52 -10.93 13.57
CA GLU A 82 -3.71 -9.76 14.42
C GLU A 82 -2.82 -8.64 13.90
N LEU A 83 -3.28 -7.41 14.06
CA LEU A 83 -2.56 -6.20 13.67
C LEU A 83 -2.62 -5.19 14.80
N TYR A 84 -1.48 -4.62 15.12
CA TYR A 84 -1.33 -3.56 16.10
C TYR A 84 -0.67 -2.33 15.47
N PRO A 85 -1.03 -1.13 15.91
CA PRO A 85 -0.41 0.10 15.40
C PRO A 85 1.12 0.07 15.53
N ASP A 86 1.78 0.71 14.56
CA ASP A 86 3.22 0.93 14.56
C ASP A 86 3.51 2.37 14.16
N PHE A 87 4.20 3.10 15.01
CA PHE A 87 4.44 4.52 14.82
C PHE A 87 5.88 4.79 14.36
N GLN A 88 6.02 5.68 13.39
CA GLN A 88 7.34 6.07 12.88
C GLN A 88 8.23 6.73 13.94
N THR A 89 7.60 7.33 14.96
CA THR A 89 8.27 7.94 16.11
C THR A 89 8.82 6.92 17.11
N GLY A 90 8.46 5.63 16.98
CA GLY A 90 8.83 4.58 17.93
C GLY A 90 8.04 4.68 19.24
N GLY A 91 8.71 4.42 20.36
CA GLY A 91 8.12 4.39 21.70
C GLY A 91 7.54 3.04 22.06
N MET A 92 6.71 3.04 23.12
CA MET A 92 6.03 1.83 23.62
C MET A 92 4.52 1.97 23.46
N LEU A 93 3.86 0.86 23.14
CA LEU A 93 2.42 0.80 22.92
C LEU A 93 1.77 -0.24 23.81
N ASP A 94 0.80 0.20 24.62
CA ASP A 94 -0.15 -0.70 25.27
C ASP A 94 -1.42 -0.80 24.44
N SER A 95 -1.66 -1.98 23.91
CA SER A 95 -2.79 -2.32 23.05
C SER A 95 -3.85 -3.17 23.74
N THR A 96 -3.84 -3.26 25.08
CA THR A 96 -4.77 -4.10 25.86
C THR A 96 -6.23 -3.80 25.52
N ASP A 97 -6.59 -2.52 25.40
CA ASP A 97 -7.95 -2.04 25.11
C ASP A 97 -8.13 -1.63 23.63
N TYR A 98 -7.30 -2.11 22.71
CA TYR A 98 -7.30 -1.65 21.31
C TYR A 98 -8.57 -2.00 20.54
N GLU A 99 -9.23 -3.11 20.87
CA GLU A 99 -10.45 -3.60 20.21
C GLU A 99 -10.38 -3.61 18.68
N GLN A 100 -9.19 -3.95 18.13
CA GLN A 100 -8.93 -3.98 16.67
C GLN A 100 -9.21 -2.63 15.97
N GLY A 101 -9.02 -1.52 16.66
CA GLY A 101 -9.21 -0.18 16.10
C GLY A 101 -10.66 0.26 15.95
N LYS A 102 -11.62 -0.46 16.55
CA LYS A 102 -13.03 -0.06 16.58
C LYS A 102 -13.26 1.18 17.43
N ARG A 103 -14.38 1.86 17.16
CA ARG A 103 -14.84 2.96 17.99
C ARG A 103 -15.09 2.47 19.41
N GLY A 104 -14.51 3.17 20.39
CA GLY A 104 -14.54 2.78 21.82
C GLY A 104 -13.23 2.14 22.28
N GLY A 105 -12.46 1.58 21.37
CA GLY A 105 -11.11 1.09 21.67
C GLY A 105 -10.15 2.23 22.04
N ARG A 106 -9.06 1.87 22.72
CA ARG A 106 -8.04 2.81 23.18
C ARG A 106 -6.68 2.15 23.17
N VAL A 107 -5.67 2.93 22.83
CA VAL A 107 -4.27 2.55 23.03
C VAL A 107 -3.55 3.62 23.81
N LYS A 108 -2.57 3.22 24.62
CA LYS A 108 -1.67 4.14 25.30
C LYS A 108 -0.30 4.07 24.67
N VAL A 109 0.28 5.22 24.41
CA VAL A 109 1.61 5.34 23.81
C VAL A 109 2.51 6.09 24.77
N ARG A 110 3.65 5.49 25.12
CA ARG A 110 4.68 6.09 25.98
C ARG A 110 5.94 6.41 25.19
N ALA A 111 6.55 7.53 25.53
CA ALA A 111 7.89 7.86 25.14
C ALA A 111 8.89 6.83 25.69
N HIS A 112 9.96 6.57 24.97
CA HIS A 112 11.08 5.79 25.51
C HIS A 112 11.97 6.71 26.33
N ILE A 113 12.08 6.46 27.64
CA ILE A 113 12.87 7.24 28.59
C ILE A 113 13.97 6.35 29.14
N GLU A 114 15.21 6.81 29.03
CA GLU A 114 16.41 6.13 29.52
C GLU A 114 17.03 6.94 30.66
N GLU A 115 17.53 6.27 31.68
CA GLU A 115 18.38 6.86 32.71
C GLU A 115 19.81 6.89 32.16
N LEU A 116 20.35 8.07 31.90
CA LEU A 116 21.76 8.25 31.51
C LEU A 116 22.66 8.18 32.74
N ASP A 117 22.26 8.84 33.80
CA ASP A 117 22.89 8.79 35.13
C ASP A 117 21.84 9.12 36.21
N LYS A 118 22.22 9.02 37.49
CA LYS A 118 21.35 9.27 38.65
C LYS A 118 20.68 10.64 38.68
N LYS A 119 21.07 11.56 37.82
CA LYS A 119 20.55 12.95 37.77
C LYS A 119 20.02 13.36 36.41
N THR A 120 20.16 12.49 35.40
CA THR A 120 19.84 12.84 34.02
C THR A 120 19.03 11.73 33.37
N LEU A 121 17.85 12.09 32.90
CA LEU A 121 17.02 11.25 32.05
C LEU A 121 17.12 11.73 30.59
N VAL A 122 17.00 10.81 29.66
CA VAL A 122 16.98 11.13 28.22
C VAL A 122 15.75 10.48 27.58
N ILE A 123 14.95 11.28 26.91
CA ILE A 123 13.78 10.85 26.15
C ILE A 123 14.25 10.62 24.71
N ARG A 124 14.14 9.36 24.25
CA ARG A 124 14.64 8.89 22.93
C ARG A 124 13.56 8.83 21.86
N SER A 125 12.31 8.94 22.23
CA SER A 125 11.18 8.98 21.29
C SER A 125 10.05 9.86 21.83
N VAL A 126 9.24 10.41 20.94
CA VAL A 126 8.01 11.13 21.32
C VAL A 126 6.81 10.27 20.99
N PRO A 127 5.75 10.29 21.81
CA PRO A 127 4.50 9.62 21.49
C PRO A 127 3.91 10.13 20.18
N TYR A 128 3.21 9.25 19.48
CA TYR A 128 2.57 9.60 18.21
C TYR A 128 1.59 10.77 18.35
N GLY A 129 1.73 11.76 17.48
CA GLY A 129 0.91 12.97 17.48
C GLY A 129 1.43 14.10 18.39
N VAL A 130 2.55 13.88 19.10
CA VAL A 130 3.19 14.90 19.95
C VAL A 130 4.48 15.37 19.29
N THR A 131 4.74 16.68 19.30
CA THR A 131 6.02 17.25 18.89
C THR A 131 6.99 17.35 20.07
N THR A 132 8.31 17.43 19.80
CA THR A 132 9.32 17.65 20.85
C THR A 132 9.03 18.93 21.64
N THR A 133 8.61 20.01 20.99
CA THR A 133 8.24 21.26 21.63
C THR A 133 7.05 21.10 22.58
N GLN A 134 5.96 20.47 22.13
CA GLN A 134 4.79 20.20 22.99
C GLN A 134 5.16 19.34 24.19
N LEU A 135 5.98 18.29 23.98
CA LEU A 135 6.46 17.44 25.05
C LEU A 135 7.21 18.25 26.10
N MET A 136 8.18 19.08 25.68
CA MET A 136 8.96 19.94 26.59
C MET A 136 8.09 20.94 27.33
N GLU A 137 7.15 21.61 26.64
CA GLU A 137 6.18 22.52 27.25
C GLU A 137 5.34 21.82 28.30
N SER A 138 4.88 20.58 28.03
CA SER A 138 4.13 19.79 29.01
C SER A 138 4.95 19.45 30.26
N ILE A 139 6.25 19.15 30.09
CA ILE A 139 7.18 18.87 31.17
C ILE A 139 7.41 20.13 32.04
N VAL A 140 7.70 21.28 31.41
CA VAL A 140 7.88 22.56 32.11
C VAL A 140 6.62 22.93 32.89
N LYS A 141 5.44 22.83 32.26
CA LYS A 141 4.14 23.08 32.89
C LYS A 141 3.90 22.18 34.11
N ALA A 142 4.24 20.89 34.01
CA ALA A 142 4.11 19.97 35.14
C ALA A 142 5.06 20.32 36.29
N ASN A 143 6.28 20.81 35.99
CA ASN A 143 7.24 21.30 36.96
C ASN A 143 6.73 22.57 37.67
N ASP A 144 6.22 23.54 36.92
CA ASP A 144 5.68 24.79 37.46
C ASP A 144 4.45 24.54 38.34
N GLN A 145 3.67 23.50 38.03
CA GLN A 145 2.54 23.05 38.87
C GLN A 145 2.98 22.23 40.09
N GLY A 146 4.27 22.00 40.30
CA GLY A 146 4.81 21.21 41.41
C GLY A 146 4.52 19.71 41.33
N LYS A 147 4.08 19.19 40.18
CA LYS A 147 3.79 17.77 39.99
C LYS A 147 5.03 16.92 39.78
N ILE A 148 6.09 17.53 39.23
CA ILE A 148 7.42 16.95 39.05
C ILE A 148 8.47 17.94 39.55
N LYS A 149 9.70 17.44 39.84
CA LYS A 149 10.81 18.30 40.24
C LYS A 149 12.00 18.08 39.32
N ILE A 150 12.16 18.96 38.35
CA ILE A 150 13.27 18.97 37.43
C ILE A 150 14.05 20.28 37.53
N LYS A 151 15.31 20.24 37.19
CA LYS A 151 16.20 21.39 37.15
C LYS A 151 16.15 22.10 35.80
N LYS A 152 16.19 21.31 34.70
CA LYS A 152 16.28 21.83 33.35
C LYS A 152 15.79 20.77 32.34
N VAL A 153 15.21 21.24 31.23
CA VAL A 153 14.96 20.43 30.03
C VAL A 153 15.75 21.03 28.89
N THR A 154 16.43 20.20 28.12
CA THR A 154 17.23 20.62 26.98
C THR A 154 16.91 19.76 25.76
N ASP A 155 16.65 20.38 24.61
CA ASP A 155 16.44 19.70 23.34
C ASP A 155 17.80 19.55 22.61
N ASN A 156 18.28 18.32 22.50
CA ASN A 156 19.47 17.94 21.74
C ASN A 156 19.10 17.19 20.47
N THR A 157 17.80 17.22 20.07
CA THR A 157 17.29 16.48 18.91
C THR A 157 17.97 16.92 17.63
N ALA A 158 18.51 15.97 16.90
CA ALA A 158 19.09 16.15 15.58
C ALA A 158 18.45 15.14 14.58
N ALA A 159 19.17 14.13 14.13
CA ALA A 159 18.61 13.06 13.30
C ALA A 159 17.73 12.08 14.10
N ALA A 160 17.98 11.95 15.42
CA ALA A 160 17.19 11.17 16.37
C ALA A 160 16.70 12.08 17.49
N VAL A 161 15.57 11.74 18.09
CA VAL A 161 15.02 12.46 19.24
C VAL A 161 15.94 12.29 20.43
N GLU A 162 16.31 13.40 21.05
CA GLU A 162 17.11 13.45 22.28
C GLU A 162 16.70 14.65 23.12
N VAL A 163 15.76 14.44 24.04
CA VAL A 163 15.36 15.46 25.01
C VAL A 163 15.92 15.08 26.37
N GLN A 164 16.86 15.87 26.87
CA GLN A 164 17.53 15.66 28.15
C GLN A 164 16.73 16.35 29.27
N VAL A 165 16.49 15.64 30.35
CA VAL A 165 15.80 16.13 31.56
C VAL A 165 16.73 15.99 32.76
N ASP A 166 17.21 17.12 33.29
CA ASP A 166 18.08 17.16 34.47
C ASP A 166 17.19 17.18 35.71
N LEU A 167 17.41 16.21 36.61
CA LEU A 167 16.66 16.04 37.84
C LEU A 167 17.14 17.01 38.95
N ALA A 168 16.23 17.41 39.82
CA ALA A 168 16.58 18.14 41.01
C ALA A 168 17.31 17.22 42.02
N THR A 169 18.14 17.80 42.88
CA THR A 169 18.89 17.07 43.91
C THR A 169 17.96 16.33 44.87
N GLY A 170 18.23 15.04 45.11
CA GLY A 170 17.48 14.20 46.04
C GLY A 170 16.20 13.58 45.49
N VAL A 171 15.95 13.67 44.15
CA VAL A 171 14.80 13.05 43.49
C VAL A 171 15.22 11.71 42.90
N SER A 172 14.36 10.67 43.02
CA SER A 172 14.58 9.37 42.40
C SER A 172 14.24 9.40 40.90
N SER A 173 15.10 8.79 40.07
CA SER A 173 14.89 8.65 38.64
C SER A 173 13.62 7.86 38.31
N ASP A 174 13.40 6.71 38.96
CA ASP A 174 12.23 5.83 38.70
C ASP A 174 10.92 6.54 38.97
N ILE A 175 10.81 7.22 40.12
CA ILE A 175 9.60 7.97 40.50
C ILE A 175 9.37 9.14 39.54
N THR A 176 10.44 9.76 39.07
CA THR A 176 10.31 10.86 38.10
C THR A 176 9.86 10.33 36.73
N ILE A 177 10.33 9.17 36.28
CA ILE A 177 9.87 8.53 35.06
C ILE A 177 8.35 8.27 35.13
N ASP A 178 7.88 7.70 36.24
CA ASP A 178 6.44 7.48 36.47
C ASP A 178 5.66 8.79 36.52
N ALA A 179 6.22 9.83 37.13
CA ALA A 179 5.61 11.15 37.16
C ALA A 179 5.55 11.80 35.77
N LEU A 180 6.57 11.64 34.93
CA LEU A 180 6.58 12.09 33.54
C LEU A 180 5.49 11.40 32.75
N TYR A 181 5.32 10.07 32.85
CA TYR A 181 4.22 9.37 32.20
C TYR A 181 2.85 9.81 32.73
N LYS A 182 2.72 10.13 33.99
CA LYS A 182 1.41 10.46 34.60
C LYS A 182 0.96 11.88 34.34
N PHE A 183 1.89 12.84 34.30
CA PHE A 183 1.54 14.27 34.36
C PHE A 183 1.96 15.06 33.13
N THR A 184 2.61 14.43 32.15
CA THR A 184 3.10 15.08 30.93
C THR A 184 2.68 14.29 29.68
N ASP A 185 2.97 14.85 28.52
CA ASP A 185 2.73 14.20 27.23
C ASP A 185 3.74 13.08 26.91
N CYS A 186 4.51 12.60 27.91
CA CYS A 186 5.30 11.38 27.78
C CYS A 186 4.44 10.11 27.66
N GLU A 187 3.20 10.14 28.15
CA GLU A 187 2.15 9.16 27.85
C GLU A 187 0.95 9.86 27.23
N VAL A 188 0.47 9.36 26.10
CA VAL A 188 -0.77 9.83 25.48
C VAL A 188 -1.73 8.66 25.24
N SER A 189 -3.01 8.96 25.28
CA SER A 189 -4.07 8.00 24.98
C SER A 189 -4.68 8.33 23.64
N LEU A 190 -4.72 7.36 22.73
CA LEU A 190 -5.29 7.49 21.39
C LEU A 190 -6.55 6.61 21.30
N SER A 191 -7.64 7.19 20.82
CA SER A 191 -8.90 6.48 20.58
C SER A 191 -9.10 6.33 19.08
N PRO A 192 -8.91 5.15 18.51
CA PRO A 192 -9.16 4.89 17.10
C PRO A 192 -10.66 4.95 16.79
N ASN A 193 -10.97 5.28 15.56
CA ASN A 193 -12.32 5.29 15.02
C ASN A 193 -12.24 5.17 13.50
N ALA A 194 -12.26 3.95 12.99
CA ALA A 194 -12.11 3.71 11.56
C ALA A 194 -13.46 3.88 10.84
N CYS A 195 -13.75 5.11 10.44
CA CYS A 195 -14.87 5.44 9.57
C CYS A 195 -14.36 5.58 8.12
N VAL A 196 -14.86 4.76 7.22
CA VAL A 196 -14.50 4.73 5.79
C VAL A 196 -15.75 4.81 4.92
N ILE A 197 -15.57 5.21 3.67
CA ILE A 197 -16.64 5.21 2.67
C ILE A 197 -16.56 3.93 1.85
N VAL A 198 -17.59 3.11 1.92
CA VAL A 198 -17.75 1.91 1.11
C VAL A 198 -19.07 2.04 0.35
N GLU A 199 -19.04 1.89 -0.98
CA GLU A 199 -20.23 2.05 -1.85
C GLU A 199 -21.00 3.34 -1.57
N GLN A 200 -20.29 4.46 -1.45
CA GLN A 200 -20.81 5.80 -1.17
C GLN A 200 -21.50 5.95 0.21
N ARG A 201 -21.29 5.02 1.12
CA ARG A 201 -21.88 5.04 2.47
C ARG A 201 -20.78 5.00 3.54
N PRO A 202 -20.90 5.79 4.64
CA PRO A 202 -19.96 5.68 5.75
C PRO A 202 -20.18 4.35 6.48
N GLN A 203 -19.07 3.65 6.75
CA GLN A 203 -19.06 2.42 7.53
C GLN A 203 -17.99 2.50 8.62
N PHE A 204 -18.29 1.95 9.79
CA PHE A 204 -17.35 1.82 10.88
C PHE A 204 -16.83 0.39 10.90
N LEU A 205 -15.57 0.21 10.58
CA LEU A 205 -14.94 -1.09 10.39
C LEU A 205 -13.77 -1.29 11.37
N SER A 206 -13.48 -2.53 11.69
CA SER A 206 -12.23 -2.88 12.36
C SER A 206 -11.04 -2.86 11.38
N VAL A 207 -9.84 -2.77 11.91
CA VAL A 207 -8.60 -2.88 11.13
C VAL A 207 -8.53 -4.21 10.36
N GLN A 208 -9.03 -5.30 10.97
CA GLN A 208 -9.08 -6.59 10.30
C GLN A 208 -10.03 -6.60 9.11
N GLU A 209 -11.21 -5.98 9.23
CA GLU A 209 -12.17 -5.84 8.13
C GLU A 209 -11.62 -4.95 7.02
N LEU A 210 -10.96 -3.85 7.35
CA LEU A 210 -10.29 -2.98 6.38
C LEU A 210 -9.19 -3.71 5.62
N LEU A 211 -8.38 -4.52 6.32
CA LEU A 211 -7.35 -5.32 5.64
C LEU A 211 -7.99 -6.32 4.68
N LYS A 212 -9.02 -7.06 5.10
CA LYS A 212 -9.73 -8.03 4.26
C LYS A 212 -10.26 -7.38 2.99
N GLN A 213 -10.97 -6.25 3.12
CA GLN A 213 -11.49 -5.51 1.96
C GLN A 213 -10.36 -5.06 1.02
N SER A 214 -9.25 -4.54 1.56
CA SER A 214 -8.11 -4.14 0.74
C SER A 214 -7.45 -5.33 0.01
N VAL A 215 -7.35 -6.49 0.65
CA VAL A 215 -6.77 -7.71 0.06
C VAL A 215 -7.69 -8.28 -1.01
N ASP A 216 -9.00 -8.33 -0.76
CA ASP A 216 -9.98 -8.78 -1.75
C ASP A 216 -9.99 -7.87 -2.98
N HIS A 217 -9.98 -6.56 -2.76
CA HIS A 217 -9.85 -5.58 -3.86
C HIS A 217 -8.53 -5.75 -4.65
N THR A 218 -7.41 -6.00 -3.96
CA THR A 218 -6.14 -6.30 -4.63
C THR A 218 -6.24 -7.55 -5.50
N LYS A 219 -6.87 -8.62 -5.00
CA LYS A 219 -7.08 -9.86 -5.74
C LYS A 219 -7.93 -9.62 -6.99
N ASP A 220 -9.00 -8.84 -6.89
CA ASP A 220 -9.87 -8.50 -8.01
C ASP A 220 -9.14 -7.65 -9.07
N LEU A 221 -8.30 -6.71 -8.65
CA LEU A 221 -7.45 -5.93 -9.56
C LEU A 221 -6.44 -6.82 -10.30
N LEU A 222 -5.81 -7.76 -9.61
CA LEU A 222 -4.87 -8.70 -10.21
C LEU A 222 -5.56 -9.66 -11.18
N ASP A 223 -6.78 -10.15 -10.88
CA ASP A 223 -7.60 -10.93 -11.81
C ASP A 223 -7.88 -10.12 -13.09
N ASN A 224 -8.30 -8.87 -12.94
CA ASN A 224 -8.57 -7.99 -14.07
C ASN A 224 -7.31 -7.72 -14.91
N GLU A 225 -6.17 -7.45 -14.28
CA GLU A 225 -4.88 -7.30 -14.97
C GLU A 225 -4.49 -8.54 -15.77
N LEU A 226 -4.68 -9.74 -15.20
CA LEU A 226 -4.41 -11.00 -15.89
C LEU A 226 -5.36 -11.22 -17.07
N ARG A 227 -6.65 -10.90 -16.94
CA ARG A 227 -7.62 -10.99 -18.04
C ARG A 227 -7.29 -10.04 -19.19
N ILE A 228 -6.93 -8.79 -18.87
CA ILE A 228 -6.46 -7.83 -19.87
C ILE A 228 -5.22 -8.37 -20.59
N ARG A 229 -4.25 -8.88 -19.81
CA ARG A 229 -3.03 -9.47 -20.39
C ARG A 229 -3.35 -10.67 -21.29
N GLN A 230 -4.27 -11.54 -20.86
CA GLN A 230 -4.72 -12.67 -21.64
C GLN A 230 -5.32 -12.23 -22.98
N ALA A 231 -6.21 -11.23 -22.97
CA ALA A 231 -6.82 -10.69 -24.17
C ALA A 231 -5.76 -10.11 -25.13
N GLU A 232 -4.81 -9.33 -24.63
CA GLU A 232 -3.73 -8.77 -25.41
C GLU A 232 -2.81 -9.85 -26.03
N LEU A 233 -2.51 -10.91 -25.29
CA LEU A 233 -1.72 -12.04 -25.78
C LEU A 233 -2.49 -12.83 -26.82
N LEU A 234 -3.81 -13.02 -26.66
CA LEU A 234 -4.66 -13.69 -27.65
C LEU A 234 -4.72 -12.91 -28.96
N GLU A 235 -4.85 -11.58 -28.90
CA GLU A 235 -4.81 -10.72 -30.09
C GLU A 235 -3.46 -10.80 -30.82
N LYS A 236 -2.36 -10.73 -30.06
CA LYS A 236 -1.00 -10.87 -30.62
C LYS A 236 -0.80 -12.24 -31.27
N TRP A 237 -1.22 -13.30 -30.57
CA TRP A 237 -1.13 -14.68 -31.07
C TRP A 237 -1.95 -14.84 -32.35
N HIS A 238 -3.19 -14.32 -32.37
CA HIS A 238 -4.07 -14.39 -33.52
C HIS A 238 -3.44 -13.71 -34.73
N TYR A 239 -2.94 -12.47 -34.55
CA TYR A 239 -2.33 -11.71 -35.61
C TYR A 239 -1.04 -12.37 -36.13
N SER A 240 -0.16 -12.85 -35.25
CA SER A 240 1.07 -13.58 -35.66
C SER A 240 0.74 -14.89 -36.39
N SER A 241 -0.33 -15.58 -35.98
CA SER A 241 -0.79 -16.80 -36.66
C SER A 241 -1.35 -16.49 -38.06
N LEU A 242 -2.13 -15.43 -38.20
CA LEU A 242 -2.61 -14.96 -39.50
C LEU A 242 -1.45 -14.57 -40.42
N GLU A 243 -0.47 -13.83 -39.89
CA GLU A 243 0.70 -13.42 -40.62
C GLU A 243 1.50 -14.63 -41.12
N LYS A 244 1.71 -15.63 -40.27
CA LYS A 244 2.37 -16.88 -40.65
C LYS A 244 1.64 -17.57 -41.81
N ILE A 245 0.32 -17.81 -41.66
CA ILE A 245 -0.49 -18.48 -42.67
C ILE A 245 -0.50 -17.67 -43.98
N PHE A 246 -0.63 -16.32 -43.89
CA PHE A 246 -0.63 -15.45 -45.07
C PHE A 246 0.62 -15.57 -45.92
N PHE A 247 1.77 -15.75 -45.28
CA PHE A 247 3.06 -15.91 -46.00
C PHE A 247 3.39 -17.35 -46.36
N GLU A 248 3.20 -18.30 -45.45
CA GLU A 248 3.52 -19.73 -45.66
C GLU A 248 2.69 -20.32 -46.77
N GLU A 249 1.39 -20.03 -46.78
CA GLU A 249 0.42 -20.51 -47.78
C GLU A 249 0.34 -19.59 -49.00
N LYS A 250 1.19 -18.57 -49.07
CA LYS A 250 1.30 -17.62 -50.19
C LYS A 250 -0.02 -16.90 -50.51
N ILE A 251 -0.88 -16.67 -49.51
CA ILE A 251 -2.17 -15.98 -49.66
C ILE A 251 -1.97 -14.54 -50.17
N TYR A 252 -0.81 -13.92 -49.86
CA TYR A 252 -0.42 -12.61 -50.42
C TYR A 252 -0.48 -12.52 -51.95
N LYS A 253 -0.40 -13.66 -52.67
CA LYS A 253 -0.53 -13.67 -54.13
C LYS A 253 -1.93 -13.25 -54.61
N GLU A 254 -2.96 -13.28 -53.78
CA GLU A 254 -4.27 -12.75 -54.11
C GLU A 254 -4.22 -11.23 -54.36
N LEU A 255 -3.24 -10.52 -53.82
CA LEU A 255 -3.00 -9.09 -54.07
C LEU A 255 -2.42 -8.82 -55.48
N GLU A 256 -1.78 -9.81 -56.08
CA GLU A 256 -1.19 -9.68 -57.41
C GLU A 256 -2.19 -9.98 -58.53
N LYS A 257 -3.36 -10.57 -58.19
CA LYS A 257 -4.42 -10.88 -59.18
C LYS A 257 -5.19 -9.61 -59.53
N LYS A 258 -5.62 -9.52 -60.79
CA LYS A 258 -6.51 -8.42 -61.23
C LYS A 258 -7.92 -8.60 -60.63
N HIS A 259 -8.25 -7.79 -59.69
CA HIS A 259 -9.60 -7.66 -59.16
C HIS A 259 -10.25 -6.32 -59.61
N GLU A 260 -11.54 -6.33 -59.80
CA GLU A 260 -12.25 -5.12 -60.24
C GLU A 260 -12.39 -4.08 -59.14
N ASP A 261 -12.40 -4.51 -57.86
CA ASP A 261 -12.60 -3.65 -56.71
C ASP A 261 -11.84 -4.20 -55.49
N TRP A 262 -11.44 -3.29 -54.59
CA TRP A 262 -10.73 -3.61 -53.34
C TRP A 262 -11.51 -4.55 -52.40
N GLU A 263 -12.84 -4.40 -52.36
CA GLU A 263 -13.69 -5.30 -51.58
C GLU A 263 -13.65 -6.75 -52.08
N LYS A 264 -13.48 -6.96 -53.40
CA LYS A 264 -13.27 -8.31 -53.97
C LYS A 264 -11.95 -8.90 -53.56
N VAL A 265 -10.87 -8.07 -53.42
CA VAL A 265 -9.57 -8.51 -52.92
C VAL A 265 -9.70 -9.00 -51.45
N ILE A 266 -10.36 -8.21 -50.60
CA ILE A 266 -10.56 -8.58 -49.19
C ILE A 266 -11.35 -9.91 -49.09
N LYS A 267 -12.42 -10.08 -49.84
CA LYS A 267 -13.20 -11.33 -49.89
C LYS A 267 -12.37 -12.52 -50.42
N ALA A 268 -11.52 -12.33 -51.42
CA ALA A 268 -10.66 -13.38 -51.95
C ALA A 268 -9.63 -13.83 -50.90
N ILE A 269 -9.06 -12.88 -50.16
CA ILE A 269 -8.11 -13.17 -49.07
C ILE A 269 -8.85 -13.90 -47.93
N ASP A 270 -10.04 -13.44 -47.51
CA ASP A 270 -10.83 -14.13 -46.47
C ASP A 270 -11.19 -15.56 -46.89
N SER A 271 -11.60 -15.78 -48.12
CA SER A 271 -11.86 -17.13 -48.65
C SER A 271 -10.62 -18.01 -48.73
N ALA A 272 -9.46 -17.43 -49.01
CA ALA A 272 -8.18 -18.16 -49.01
C ALA A 272 -7.79 -18.63 -47.62
N PHE A 273 -8.25 -17.98 -46.57
CA PHE A 273 -8.08 -18.42 -45.16
C PHE A 273 -9.06 -19.54 -44.75
N ASP A 274 -10.13 -19.83 -45.47
CA ASP A 274 -11.15 -20.82 -45.07
C ASP A 274 -10.60 -22.17 -44.57
N PRO A 275 -9.59 -22.80 -45.23
CA PRO A 275 -9.02 -24.06 -44.76
C PRO A 275 -8.34 -23.96 -43.39
N PHE A 276 -7.93 -22.74 -43.01
CA PHE A 276 -7.10 -22.47 -41.84
C PHE A 276 -7.91 -21.86 -40.67
N LYS A 277 -9.15 -21.40 -40.90
CA LYS A 277 -10.02 -20.75 -39.86
C LYS A 277 -10.18 -21.62 -38.62
N LYS A 278 -10.20 -22.96 -38.75
CA LYS A 278 -10.28 -23.90 -37.61
C LYS A 278 -9.04 -23.89 -36.70
N LYS A 279 -7.90 -23.43 -37.18
CA LYS A 279 -6.64 -23.33 -36.40
C LYS A 279 -6.58 -22.03 -35.59
N LEU A 280 -7.48 -21.08 -35.86
CA LEU A 280 -7.50 -19.77 -35.21
C LEU A 280 -8.42 -19.79 -33.99
N LYS A 281 -8.15 -18.92 -33.02
CA LYS A 281 -8.88 -18.82 -31.76
C LYS A 281 -10.11 -17.89 -31.83
N ARG A 282 -10.20 -17.04 -32.84
CA ARG A 282 -11.36 -16.20 -33.18
C ARG A 282 -11.52 -16.08 -34.68
N ALA A 283 -12.68 -15.57 -35.11
CA ALA A 283 -12.95 -15.27 -36.51
C ALA A 283 -12.02 -14.15 -37.01
N ILE A 284 -11.71 -14.23 -38.32
CA ILE A 284 -10.94 -13.20 -39.01
C ILE A 284 -11.88 -12.01 -39.27
N THR A 285 -11.38 -10.81 -38.96
CA THR A 285 -12.12 -9.57 -39.21
C THR A 285 -11.57 -8.88 -40.46
N ARG A 286 -12.41 -7.97 -41.04
CA ARG A 286 -11.97 -7.10 -42.13
C ARG A 286 -10.69 -6.30 -41.77
N GLU A 287 -10.62 -5.85 -40.52
CA GLU A 287 -9.47 -5.10 -40.02
C GLU A 287 -8.19 -5.95 -39.97
N ASP A 288 -8.29 -7.23 -39.64
CA ASP A 288 -7.15 -8.15 -39.65
C ASP A 288 -6.58 -8.27 -41.07
N ILE A 289 -7.45 -8.42 -42.06
CA ILE A 289 -7.06 -8.52 -43.47
C ILE A 289 -6.40 -7.22 -43.94
N LEU A 290 -6.97 -6.06 -43.62
CA LEU A 290 -6.40 -4.76 -43.95
C LEU A 290 -4.99 -4.61 -43.36
N LYS A 291 -4.81 -4.93 -42.09
CA LYS A 291 -3.48 -4.89 -41.43
C LYS A 291 -2.44 -5.81 -42.10
N LEU A 292 -2.87 -6.96 -42.62
CA LEU A 292 -1.99 -7.86 -43.37
C LEU A 292 -1.58 -7.26 -44.71
N THR A 293 -2.51 -6.62 -45.42
CA THR A 293 -2.27 -6.03 -46.76
C THR A 293 -1.44 -4.73 -46.70
N GLU A 294 -1.43 -4.02 -45.60
CA GLU A 294 -0.60 -2.81 -45.38
C GLU A 294 0.88 -3.12 -45.20
N LYS A 295 1.25 -4.40 -45.03
CA LYS A 295 2.68 -4.78 -44.84
C LYS A 295 3.46 -4.63 -46.12
N PRO A 296 4.64 -3.96 -46.09
CA PRO A 296 5.46 -3.76 -47.29
C PRO A 296 5.95 -5.09 -47.86
N VAL A 297 5.83 -5.25 -49.16
CA VAL A 297 6.30 -6.42 -49.91
C VAL A 297 7.77 -6.76 -49.63
N ARG A 298 8.61 -5.78 -49.33
CA ARG A 298 10.01 -5.98 -48.88
C ARG A 298 10.14 -6.85 -47.61
N ARG A 299 9.14 -6.89 -46.75
CA ARG A 299 9.11 -7.77 -45.56
C ARG A 299 8.89 -9.23 -45.97
N ILE A 300 8.15 -9.49 -47.04
CA ILE A 300 7.88 -10.85 -47.54
C ILE A 300 9.17 -11.63 -47.85
N TYR A 301 10.16 -10.97 -48.44
CA TYR A 301 11.45 -11.59 -48.78
C TYR A 301 12.42 -11.74 -47.58
N ARG A 302 12.15 -11.09 -46.43
CA ARG A 302 12.99 -11.12 -45.23
C ARG A 302 12.33 -11.80 -44.06
N LEU A 303 11.08 -12.27 -44.19
CA LEU A 303 10.37 -12.93 -43.11
C LEU A 303 10.96 -14.32 -42.89
N ASP A 304 11.60 -14.49 -41.76
CA ASP A 304 12.00 -15.79 -41.25
C ASP A 304 10.77 -16.43 -40.59
N ILE A 305 10.17 -17.42 -41.31
CA ILE A 305 9.03 -18.21 -40.80
C ILE A 305 9.39 -18.86 -39.44
N ALA A 306 10.66 -19.23 -39.28
CA ALA A 306 11.17 -19.78 -38.02
C ALA A 306 11.11 -18.77 -36.86
N GLU A 307 11.31 -17.47 -37.14
CA GLU A 307 11.17 -16.41 -36.13
C GLU A 307 9.70 -16.22 -35.71
N LEU A 308 8.76 -16.24 -36.68
CA LEU A 308 7.33 -16.20 -36.37
C LEU A 308 6.88 -17.42 -35.56
N ASP A 309 7.37 -18.61 -35.89
CA ASP A 309 7.10 -19.83 -35.12
C ASP A 309 7.63 -19.75 -33.70
N ALA A 310 8.82 -19.21 -33.50
CA ALA A 310 9.39 -19.00 -32.20
C ALA A 310 8.54 -17.98 -31.38
N GLN A 311 8.09 -16.89 -32.02
CA GLN A 311 7.23 -15.88 -31.40
C GLN A 311 5.86 -16.46 -31.01
N ILE A 312 5.23 -17.25 -31.90
CA ILE A 312 3.94 -17.91 -31.61
C ILE A 312 4.08 -18.86 -30.41
N LYS A 313 5.14 -19.68 -30.38
CA LYS A 313 5.41 -20.59 -29.25
C LYS A 313 5.63 -19.83 -27.94
N GLN A 314 6.32 -18.70 -27.98
CA GLN A 314 6.50 -17.85 -26.81
C GLN A 314 5.15 -17.30 -26.31
N LEU A 315 4.31 -16.79 -27.21
CA LEU A 315 2.96 -16.29 -26.87
C LEU A 315 2.07 -17.39 -26.29
N GLU A 316 2.18 -18.62 -26.80
CA GLU A 316 1.45 -19.78 -26.26
C GLU A 316 1.93 -20.14 -24.84
N ALA A 317 3.24 -20.09 -24.60
CA ALA A 317 3.79 -20.30 -23.27
C ALA A 317 3.33 -19.22 -22.27
N GLU A 318 3.33 -17.94 -22.68
CA GLU A 318 2.82 -16.84 -21.87
C GLU A 318 1.32 -16.98 -21.61
N LEU A 319 0.51 -17.34 -22.62
CA LEU A 319 -0.93 -17.59 -22.44
C LEU A 319 -1.21 -18.74 -21.47
N LYS A 320 -0.41 -19.81 -21.54
CA LYS A 320 -0.50 -20.94 -20.61
C LYS A 320 -0.20 -20.49 -19.18
N GLN A 321 0.84 -19.66 -19.01
CA GLN A 321 1.20 -19.12 -17.69
C GLN A 321 0.08 -18.21 -17.13
N VAL A 322 -0.42 -17.26 -17.92
CA VAL A 322 -1.51 -16.38 -17.50
C VAL A 322 -2.78 -17.18 -17.15
N LYS A 323 -3.10 -18.24 -17.90
CA LYS A 323 -4.22 -19.12 -17.56
C LYS A 323 -3.98 -19.85 -16.24
N HIS A 324 -2.78 -20.38 -16.03
CA HIS A 324 -2.40 -21.02 -14.75
C HIS A 324 -2.56 -20.02 -13.58
N ASP A 325 -2.12 -18.78 -13.74
CA ASP A 325 -2.19 -17.74 -12.71
C ASP A 325 -3.66 -17.34 -12.41
N LEU A 326 -4.52 -17.30 -13.44
CA LEU A 326 -5.97 -17.10 -13.26
C LEU A 326 -6.64 -18.26 -12.53
N ASP A 327 -6.28 -19.51 -12.88
CA ASP A 327 -6.80 -20.71 -12.23
C ASP A 327 -6.31 -20.83 -10.77
N ASN A 328 -5.19 -20.21 -10.42
CA ASN A 328 -4.56 -20.20 -9.09
C ASN A 328 -4.40 -18.76 -8.52
N LEU A 329 -5.45 -17.95 -8.63
CA LEU A 329 -5.42 -16.53 -8.32
C LEU A 329 -4.99 -16.21 -6.88
N VAL A 330 -5.33 -17.06 -5.91
CA VAL A 330 -4.93 -16.90 -4.50
C VAL A 330 -3.40 -16.99 -4.37
N ASP A 331 -2.79 -18.02 -4.96
CA ASP A 331 -1.35 -18.21 -4.90
C ASP A 331 -0.61 -17.09 -5.67
N TYR A 332 -1.17 -16.64 -6.80
CA TYR A 332 -0.66 -15.49 -7.54
C TYR A 332 -0.69 -14.21 -6.69
N THR A 333 -1.79 -13.96 -5.96
CA THR A 333 -1.91 -12.80 -5.07
C THR A 333 -0.95 -12.90 -3.89
N VAL A 334 -0.75 -14.09 -3.32
CA VAL A 334 0.26 -14.32 -2.26
C VAL A 334 1.65 -14.00 -2.79
N ALA A 335 2.02 -14.54 -3.95
CA ALA A 335 3.32 -14.26 -4.57
C ALA A 335 3.52 -12.77 -4.87
N TYR A 336 2.47 -12.05 -5.26
CA TYR A 336 2.50 -10.60 -5.43
C TYR A 336 2.87 -9.89 -4.12
N TYR A 337 2.23 -10.21 -3.00
CA TYR A 337 2.53 -9.62 -1.69
C TYR A 337 3.94 -9.96 -1.21
N GLU A 338 4.36 -11.23 -1.33
CA GLU A 338 5.72 -11.67 -0.96
C GLU A 338 6.80 -10.94 -1.79
N ASN A 339 6.53 -10.69 -3.09
CA ASN A 339 7.42 -9.92 -3.94
C ASN A 339 7.50 -8.43 -3.52
N LEU A 340 6.37 -7.83 -3.13
CA LEU A 340 6.37 -6.47 -2.56
C LEU A 340 7.19 -6.39 -1.29
N GLN A 341 7.05 -7.37 -0.38
CA GLN A 341 7.82 -7.45 0.86
C GLN A 341 9.31 -7.57 0.58
N LYS A 342 9.70 -8.46 -0.34
CA LYS A 342 11.10 -8.63 -0.75
C LYS A 342 11.70 -7.35 -1.35
N LYS A 343 10.91 -6.63 -2.16
CA LYS A 343 11.37 -5.44 -2.89
C LYS A 343 11.43 -4.19 -1.99
N TYR A 344 10.49 -4.05 -1.04
CA TYR A 344 10.28 -2.81 -0.30
C TYR A 344 10.30 -2.96 1.23
N GLY A 345 10.36 -4.19 1.77
CA GLY A 345 10.24 -4.44 3.21
C GLY A 345 11.50 -4.16 4.02
N LYS A 346 12.68 -4.17 3.38
CA LYS A 346 13.95 -3.93 4.07
C LYS A 346 14.00 -2.51 4.66
N GLY A 347 14.37 -2.41 5.95
CA GLY A 347 14.44 -1.14 6.67
C GLY A 347 13.07 -0.62 7.12
N ARG A 348 12.03 -1.47 7.07
CA ARG A 348 10.67 -1.18 7.53
C ARG A 348 10.23 -2.13 8.63
N GLU A 349 11.17 -2.47 9.51
CA GLU A 349 10.89 -3.25 10.71
C GLU A 349 10.04 -2.42 11.68
N ARG A 350 9.32 -3.11 12.59
CA ARG A 350 8.52 -2.46 13.64
C ARG A 350 9.39 -1.55 14.50
N LYS A 351 8.91 -0.33 14.75
CA LYS A 351 9.61 0.65 15.59
C LYS A 351 8.99 0.80 16.98
N THR A 352 7.70 0.51 17.10
CA THR A 352 6.96 0.66 18.37
C THR A 352 6.97 -0.66 19.13
N GLU A 353 7.50 -0.66 20.35
CA GLU A 353 7.52 -1.83 21.22
C GLU A 353 6.12 -2.09 21.79
N LEU A 354 5.64 -3.33 21.67
CA LEU A 354 4.38 -3.75 22.30
C LEU A 354 4.66 -4.12 23.76
N LYS A 355 4.04 -3.41 24.69
CA LYS A 355 4.24 -3.60 26.13
C LYS A 355 2.97 -3.27 26.90
N GLN A 356 2.59 -4.12 27.83
CA GLN A 356 1.50 -3.82 28.74
C GLN A 356 2.00 -2.85 29.83
N PHE A 357 1.24 -1.80 30.09
CA PHE A 357 1.63 -0.78 31.07
C PHE A 357 1.02 -1.04 32.44
N GLU A 358 1.84 -0.93 33.47
CA GLU A 358 1.37 -0.90 34.85
C GLU A 358 0.61 0.41 35.11
N VAL A 359 -0.42 0.32 35.95
CA VAL A 359 -1.25 1.48 36.32
C VAL A 359 -0.49 2.33 37.34
N ILE A 360 -0.04 3.50 36.94
CA ILE A 360 0.62 4.46 37.82
C ILE A 360 -0.44 5.18 38.66
N GLN A 361 -0.37 4.98 39.97
CA GLN A 361 -1.26 5.66 40.90
C GLN A 361 -0.74 7.07 41.21
N ALA A 362 -1.54 8.10 40.89
CA ALA A 362 -1.17 9.51 41.11
C ALA A 362 -0.80 9.83 42.59
N LYS A 363 -1.41 9.13 43.56
CA LYS A 363 -1.10 9.31 44.99
C LYS A 363 0.32 8.87 45.36
N GLN A 364 0.84 7.79 44.81
CA GLN A 364 2.19 7.27 45.09
C GLN A 364 3.27 8.20 44.55
N VAL A 365 3.00 8.83 43.39
CA VAL A 365 3.95 9.75 42.73
C VAL A 365 3.88 11.16 43.33
N ALA A 366 2.72 11.61 43.84
CA ALA A 366 2.54 12.92 44.44
C ALA A 366 3.09 13.02 45.89
N ILE A 367 3.13 11.93 46.64
CA ILE A 367 3.55 11.92 48.08
C ILE A 367 5.06 12.28 48.20
N VAL A 368 5.90 11.87 47.28
CA VAL A 368 7.32 12.17 47.29
C VAL A 368 7.64 13.65 47.06
N ASN A 369 6.68 14.42 46.50
CA ASN A 369 6.84 15.87 46.33
C ASN A 369 6.35 16.70 47.52
N ALA A 370 5.62 16.11 48.47
CA ALA A 370 5.04 16.82 49.62
C ALA A 370 5.97 16.82 50.88
N GLU A 371 6.84 15.84 51.03
CA GLU A 371 7.70 15.72 52.21
C GLU A 371 8.63 16.91 52.52
N PRO A 372 9.13 17.71 51.55
CA PRO A 372 10.04 18.82 51.88
C PRO A 372 9.32 20.04 52.47
N TYR A 373 8.00 20.08 52.49
CA TYR A 373 7.22 21.25 52.98
C TYR A 373 6.70 21.12 54.40
N VAL A 374 6.99 19.99 55.07
CA VAL A 374 6.65 19.80 56.50
C VAL A 374 7.95 19.89 57.31
N LYS A 375 8.42 21.11 57.53
CA LYS A 375 9.30 21.49 58.61
C LYS A 375 8.86 22.83 59.17
#